data_aedf3457c0b6ac045e243a80531c8699
#
_entry.id   aedf3457c0b6ac045e243a80531c8699
#
_cell.length_a   1.000
_cell.length_b   1.000
_cell.length_c   1.000
_cell.angle_alpha   90.00
_cell.angle_beta   90.00
_cell.angle_gamma   90.00
#
_symmetry.space_group_name_H-M   'P 1'
#
loop_
_entity.id
_entity.type
_entity.pdbx_description
1 polymer ?
#
loop_
_entity_poly.entity_id
_entity_poly.type
_entity_poly.pdbx_seq_one_letter_code
_entity_poly.pdbx_strand_id
1 'polypeptide(L)'
;CHGDSYSPNFLLNEAGEMSLIDWEYSGMGEPAGDLGTFIACSNYPVEDAEQVLELYLQEVPDRKTKRHYLAYVAVTSYYWFLWALFQESVGKPVGEFLYIWYRYTKQYGQLALDLYLEEN
;
A
#
# COMPACT_ATOMS: atom_id res chain seq x y z
N CYS A 1 13.95 -2.29 -1.00
CA CYS A 1 12.53 -2.15 -1.34
C CYS A 1 12.35 -2.02 -2.85
N HIS A 2 11.23 -2.51 -3.35
CA HIS A 2 10.90 -2.45 -4.77
C HIS A 2 10.43 -1.03 -5.18
N GLY A 3 9.60 -0.42 -4.38
CA GLY A 3 9.10 0.95 -4.60
C GLY A 3 7.85 1.05 -5.46
N ASP A 4 7.43 -0.03 -6.15
CA ASP A 4 6.27 -0.02 -7.04
C ASP A 4 5.61 -1.42 -7.08
N SER A 5 5.39 -1.98 -5.90
CA SER A 5 4.95 -3.36 -5.70
C SER A 5 3.44 -3.56 -5.88
N TYR A 6 2.89 -3.08 -7.01
CA TYR A 6 1.47 -3.29 -7.32
C TYR A 6 1.28 -4.54 -8.19
N SER A 7 0.06 -5.07 -8.22
CA SER A 7 -0.19 -6.41 -8.75
C SER A 7 0.27 -6.64 -10.21
N PRO A 8 0.19 -5.68 -11.15
CA PRO A 8 0.70 -5.90 -12.50
C PRO A 8 2.20 -6.16 -12.61
N ASN A 9 2.99 -5.83 -11.58
CA ASN A 9 4.43 -6.08 -11.57
C ASN A 9 4.79 -7.47 -11.06
N PHE A 10 3.81 -8.28 -10.64
CA PHE A 10 3.99 -9.67 -10.27
C PHE A 10 3.60 -10.55 -11.44
N LEU A 11 4.54 -11.35 -11.95
CA LEU A 11 4.30 -12.26 -13.07
C LEU A 11 4.30 -13.70 -12.56
N LEU A 12 3.33 -14.47 -13.02
CA LEU A 12 3.18 -15.88 -12.68
C LEU A 12 3.36 -16.70 -13.96
N ASN A 13 4.31 -17.65 -13.97
CA ASN A 13 4.52 -18.52 -15.13
C ASN A 13 3.63 -19.78 -15.06
N GLU A 14 3.68 -20.62 -16.10
CA GLU A 14 2.87 -21.83 -16.16
C GLU A 14 3.20 -22.85 -15.07
N ALA A 15 4.43 -22.82 -14.55
CA ALA A 15 4.86 -23.70 -13.45
C ALA A 15 4.43 -23.18 -12.06
N GLY A 16 3.77 -22.03 -11.99
CA GLY A 16 3.38 -21.41 -10.73
C GLY A 16 4.49 -20.60 -10.06
N GLU A 17 5.59 -20.35 -10.75
CA GLU A 17 6.67 -19.54 -10.22
C GLU A 17 6.37 -18.06 -10.43
N MET A 18 6.59 -17.25 -9.39
CA MET A 18 6.31 -15.82 -9.40
C MET A 18 7.59 -15.00 -9.55
N SER A 19 7.53 -13.98 -10.39
CA SER A 19 8.63 -13.01 -10.57
C SER A 19 8.09 -11.59 -10.34
N LEU A 20 8.91 -10.77 -9.72
CA LEU A 20 8.60 -9.35 -9.53
C LEU A 20 9.47 -8.54 -10.50
N ILE A 21 8.82 -7.71 -11.32
CA ILE A 21 9.48 -6.92 -12.37
C ILE A 21 9.35 -5.42 -12.09
N ASP A 22 10.00 -4.62 -12.92
CA ASP A 22 9.90 -3.16 -12.96
C ASP A 22 10.50 -2.49 -11.71
N TRP A 23 11.82 -2.63 -11.58
CA TRP A 23 12.59 -2.21 -10.42
C TRP A 23 13.10 -0.77 -10.48
N GLU A 24 12.54 0.07 -11.35
CA GLU A 24 13.07 1.42 -11.62
C GLU A 24 13.06 2.33 -10.38
N TYR A 25 12.15 2.09 -9.43
CA TYR A 25 12.05 2.88 -8.19
C TYR A 25 12.71 2.19 -6.98
N SER A 26 13.43 1.08 -7.22
CA SER A 26 14.00 0.31 -6.13
C SER A 26 15.12 1.03 -5.39
N GLY A 27 15.24 0.77 -4.11
CA GLY A 27 16.28 1.36 -3.28
C GLY A 27 16.14 0.94 -1.82
N MET A 28 17.01 1.49 -0.99
CA MET A 28 16.92 1.30 0.45
C MET A 28 15.73 2.08 0.98
N GLY A 29 14.93 1.44 1.83
CA GLY A 29 13.75 2.08 2.38
C GLY A 29 13.05 1.24 3.42
N GLU A 30 11.90 1.71 3.85
CA GLU A 30 11.06 1.05 4.86
C GLU A 30 10.22 -0.05 4.19
N PRO A 31 10.35 -1.32 4.60
CA PRO A 31 9.56 -2.40 3.99
C PRO A 31 8.05 -2.20 4.04
N ALA A 32 7.55 -1.50 5.06
CA ALA A 32 6.13 -1.18 5.15
C ALA A 32 5.63 -0.34 3.99
N GLY A 33 6.53 0.41 3.32
CA GLY A 33 6.19 1.18 2.12
C GLY A 33 5.82 0.29 0.94
N ASP A 34 6.53 -0.81 0.76
CA ASP A 34 6.21 -1.77 -0.31
C ASP A 34 4.85 -2.43 -0.09
N LEU A 35 4.58 -2.88 1.14
CA LEU A 35 3.28 -3.48 1.46
C LEU A 35 2.16 -2.45 1.38
N GLY A 36 2.42 -1.22 1.83
CA GLY A 36 1.47 -0.11 1.72
C GLY A 36 1.10 0.18 0.26
N THR A 37 2.08 0.22 -0.63
CA THR A 37 1.84 0.40 -2.06
C THR A 37 1.02 -0.75 -2.63
N PHE A 38 1.36 -1.99 -2.29
CA PHE A 38 0.60 -3.16 -2.74
C PHE A 38 -0.87 -3.06 -2.35
N ILE A 39 -1.15 -2.73 -1.09
CA ILE A 39 -2.52 -2.61 -0.60
C ILE A 39 -3.24 -1.43 -1.25
N ALA A 40 -2.58 -0.27 -1.32
CA ALA A 40 -3.18 0.94 -1.89
C ALA A 40 -3.55 0.76 -3.36
N CYS A 41 -2.74 0.04 -4.12
CA CYS A 41 -2.95 -0.16 -5.56
C CYS A 41 -3.79 -1.39 -5.88
N SER A 42 -4.14 -2.21 -4.89
CA SER A 42 -4.97 -3.41 -5.07
C SER A 42 -6.44 -3.20 -4.75
N ASN A 43 -6.80 -2.02 -4.22
CA ASN A 43 -8.19 -1.68 -3.84
C ASN A 43 -8.79 -2.69 -2.86
N TYR A 44 -8.01 -3.16 -1.89
CA TYR A 44 -8.50 -4.11 -0.89
C TYR A 44 -9.25 -3.39 0.24
N PRO A 45 -10.37 -3.95 0.73
CA PRO A 45 -10.98 -3.49 1.97
C PRO A 45 -10.08 -3.78 3.17
N VAL A 46 -10.38 -3.15 4.31
CA VAL A 46 -9.52 -3.24 5.51
C VAL A 46 -9.30 -4.69 5.94
N GLU A 47 -10.33 -5.53 5.88
CA GLU A 47 -10.25 -6.94 6.28
C GLU A 47 -9.23 -7.70 5.42
N ASP A 48 -9.24 -7.44 4.12
CA ASP A 48 -8.29 -8.08 3.19
C ASP A 48 -6.87 -7.53 3.41
N ALA A 49 -6.73 -6.24 3.69
CA ALA A 49 -5.44 -5.64 3.98
C ALA A 49 -4.81 -6.23 5.25
N GLU A 50 -5.61 -6.46 6.28
CA GLU A 50 -5.14 -7.12 7.51
C GLU A 50 -4.67 -8.54 7.23
N GLN A 51 -5.41 -9.27 6.39
CA GLN A 51 -5.04 -10.63 6.00
C GLN A 51 -3.74 -10.64 5.19
N VAL A 52 -3.56 -9.69 4.27
CA VAL A 52 -2.31 -9.53 3.50
C VAL A 52 -1.14 -9.29 4.44
N LEU A 53 -1.33 -8.45 5.46
CA LEU A 53 -0.29 -8.17 6.45
C LEU A 53 0.10 -9.44 7.23
N GLU A 54 -0.87 -10.22 7.68
CA GLU A 54 -0.61 -11.48 8.37
C GLU A 54 0.14 -12.47 7.49
N LEU A 55 -0.25 -12.59 6.22
CA LEU A 55 0.43 -13.47 5.26
C LEU A 55 1.87 -13.01 5.01
N TYR A 56 2.09 -11.71 4.89
CA TYR A 56 3.42 -11.14 4.67
C TYR A 56 4.34 -11.38 5.86
N LEU A 57 3.85 -11.15 7.08
CA LEU A 57 4.61 -11.33 8.31
C LEU A 57 4.71 -12.79 8.76
N GLN A 58 3.84 -13.67 8.22
CA GLN A 58 3.71 -15.08 8.61
C GLN A 58 3.34 -15.24 10.09
N GLU A 59 2.68 -14.25 10.65
CA GLU A 59 2.18 -14.25 12.03
C GLU A 59 1.09 -13.19 12.19
N VAL A 60 0.32 -13.29 13.27
CA VAL A 60 -0.62 -12.23 13.65
C VAL A 60 0.20 -11.10 14.28
N PRO A 61 0.24 -9.91 13.69
CA PRO A 61 1.07 -8.82 14.21
C PRO A 61 0.55 -8.31 15.56
N ASP A 62 1.47 -7.87 16.40
CA ASP A 62 1.08 -7.12 17.58
C ASP A 62 0.54 -5.73 17.17
N ARG A 63 -0.02 -5.02 18.14
CA ARG A 63 -0.63 -3.72 17.89
C ARG A 63 0.36 -2.70 17.32
N LYS A 64 1.57 -2.68 17.84
CA LYS A 64 2.62 -1.74 17.42
C LYS A 64 2.99 -1.98 15.95
N THR A 65 3.19 -3.23 15.57
CA THR A 65 3.50 -3.62 14.19
C THR A 65 2.33 -3.31 13.26
N LYS A 66 1.11 -3.68 13.67
CA LYS A 66 -0.10 -3.44 12.89
C LYS A 66 -0.29 -1.96 12.58
N ARG A 67 -0.20 -1.08 13.60
CA ARG A 67 -0.38 0.36 13.37
C ARG A 67 0.71 0.94 12.46
N HIS A 68 1.95 0.43 12.58
CA HIS A 68 3.05 0.87 11.73
C HIS A 68 2.74 0.60 10.25
N TYR A 69 2.33 -0.64 9.92
CA TYR A 69 2.00 -1.00 8.54
C TYR A 69 0.76 -0.28 8.03
N LEU A 70 -0.27 -0.14 8.85
CA LEU A 70 -1.48 0.58 8.45
C LEU A 70 -1.19 2.08 8.21
N ALA A 71 -0.31 2.67 9.02
CA ALA A 71 0.13 4.05 8.78
C ALA A 71 0.81 4.18 7.43
N TYR A 72 1.62 3.19 7.03
CA TYR A 72 2.27 3.22 5.72
C TYR A 72 1.30 3.01 4.55
N VAL A 73 0.19 2.30 4.75
CA VAL A 73 -0.87 2.27 3.73
C VAL A 73 -1.41 3.67 3.50
N ALA A 74 -1.64 4.43 4.57
CA ALA A 74 -2.10 5.82 4.47
C ALA A 74 -1.06 6.72 3.79
N VAL A 75 0.21 6.60 4.18
CA VAL A 75 1.31 7.41 3.61
C VAL A 75 1.48 7.13 2.12
N THR A 76 1.50 5.86 1.73
CA THR A 76 1.66 5.50 0.31
C THR A 76 0.43 5.88 -0.50
N SER A 77 -0.78 5.75 0.06
CA SER A 77 -2.00 6.21 -0.60
C SER A 77 -1.97 7.72 -0.83
N TYR A 78 -1.49 8.48 0.14
CA TYR A 78 -1.33 9.93 0.00
C TYR A 78 -0.31 10.28 -1.08
N TYR A 79 0.83 9.55 -1.12
CA TYR A 79 1.84 9.73 -2.16
C TYR A 79 1.25 9.52 -3.56
N TRP A 80 0.52 8.42 -3.75
CA TRP A 80 -0.09 8.11 -5.04
C TRP A 80 -1.23 9.08 -5.38
N PHE A 81 -1.96 9.57 -4.37
CA PHE A 81 -2.95 10.61 -4.55
C PHE A 81 -2.33 11.90 -5.11
N LEU A 82 -1.21 12.34 -4.54
CA LEU A 82 -0.49 13.52 -5.03
C LEU A 82 0.02 13.29 -6.46
N TRP A 83 0.54 12.11 -6.73
CA TRP A 83 0.96 11.74 -8.09
C TRP A 83 -0.21 11.78 -9.05
N ALA A 84 -1.37 11.29 -8.65
CA ALA A 84 -2.59 11.32 -9.47
C ALA A 84 -3.05 12.76 -9.78
N LEU A 85 -2.98 13.66 -8.78
CA LEU A 85 -3.27 15.08 -9.01
C LEU A 85 -2.32 15.68 -10.04
N PHE A 86 -1.03 15.33 -9.96
CA PHE A 86 -0.04 15.77 -10.95
C PHE A 86 -0.41 15.24 -12.35
N GLN A 87 -0.75 13.96 -12.46
CA GLN A 87 -1.15 13.36 -13.75
C GLN A 87 -2.39 14.05 -14.32
N GLU A 88 -3.38 14.37 -13.50
CA GLU A 88 -4.55 15.15 -13.92
C GLU A 88 -4.13 16.51 -14.48
N SER A 89 -3.19 17.19 -13.84
CA SER A 89 -2.74 18.53 -14.24
C SER A 89 -2.04 18.54 -15.61
N VAL A 90 -1.45 17.42 -16.00
CA VAL A 90 -0.76 17.29 -17.30
C VAL A 90 -1.59 16.54 -18.35
N GLY A 91 -2.88 16.34 -18.07
CA GLY A 91 -3.82 15.73 -19.02
C GLY A 91 -3.71 14.20 -19.12
N LYS A 92 -3.19 13.54 -18.10
CA LYS A 92 -3.05 12.08 -18.06
C LYS A 92 -3.81 11.50 -16.85
N PRO A 93 -5.16 11.56 -16.86
CA PRO A 93 -5.96 11.13 -15.71
C PRO A 93 -5.77 9.63 -15.42
N VAL A 94 -5.82 9.29 -14.13
CA VAL A 94 -5.65 7.91 -13.65
C VAL A 94 -6.99 7.22 -13.35
N GLY A 95 -8.11 7.87 -13.70
CA GLY A 95 -9.44 7.32 -13.49
C GLY A 95 -9.86 7.30 -12.03
N GLU A 96 -10.51 6.21 -11.62
CA GLU A 96 -11.08 6.07 -10.27
C GLU A 96 -10.03 5.99 -9.16
N PHE A 97 -8.76 5.70 -9.47
CA PHE A 97 -7.72 5.59 -8.46
C PHE A 97 -7.45 6.91 -7.73
N LEU A 98 -7.70 8.05 -8.35
CA LEU A 98 -7.62 9.33 -7.66
C LEU A 98 -8.52 9.35 -6.42
N TYR A 99 -9.76 8.89 -6.57
CA TYR A 99 -10.72 8.81 -5.46
C TYR A 99 -10.37 7.68 -4.48
N ILE A 100 -9.93 6.53 -4.98
CA ILE A 100 -9.55 5.38 -4.16
C ILE A 100 -8.41 5.77 -3.21
N TRP A 101 -7.35 6.39 -3.71
CA TRP A 101 -6.22 6.80 -2.89
C TRP A 101 -6.58 7.90 -1.90
N TYR A 102 -7.46 8.83 -2.29
CA TYR A 102 -8.00 9.83 -1.37
C TYR A 102 -8.73 9.15 -0.20
N ARG A 103 -9.62 8.23 -0.51
CA ARG A 103 -10.40 7.49 0.49
C ARG A 103 -9.50 6.68 1.42
N TYR A 104 -8.50 6.00 0.86
CA TYR A 104 -7.57 5.18 1.62
C TYR A 104 -6.67 6.00 2.55
N THR A 105 -6.22 7.16 2.08
CA THR A 105 -5.45 8.08 2.93
C THR A 105 -6.24 8.41 4.19
N LYS A 106 -7.52 8.72 4.06
CA LYS A 106 -8.37 9.05 5.21
C LYS A 106 -8.70 7.84 6.06
N GLN A 107 -9.09 6.74 5.44
CA GLN A 107 -9.55 5.54 6.15
C GLN A 107 -8.41 4.88 6.93
N TYR A 108 -7.30 4.59 6.27
CA TYR A 108 -6.15 3.95 6.92
C TYR A 108 -5.43 4.92 7.86
N GLY A 109 -5.41 6.20 7.54
CA GLY A 109 -4.88 7.22 8.44
C GLY A 109 -5.64 7.28 9.75
N GLN A 110 -6.97 7.23 9.71
CA GLN A 110 -7.79 7.24 10.92
C GLN A 110 -7.59 5.95 11.73
N LEU A 111 -7.54 4.79 11.07
CA LEU A 111 -7.29 3.51 11.74
C LEU A 111 -5.94 3.52 12.48
N ALA A 112 -4.89 3.99 11.83
CA ALA A 112 -3.56 4.06 12.44
C ALA A 112 -3.55 5.03 13.61
N LEU A 113 -4.15 6.20 13.46
CA LEU A 113 -4.26 7.18 14.56
C LEU A 113 -5.00 6.61 15.76
N ASP A 114 -6.11 5.93 15.54
CA ASP A 114 -6.89 5.32 16.62
C ASP A 114 -6.02 4.30 17.38
N LEU A 115 -5.25 3.48 16.68
CA LEU A 115 -4.36 2.51 17.30
C LEU A 115 -3.22 3.18 18.09
N TYR A 116 -2.71 4.32 17.63
CA TYR A 116 -1.72 5.09 18.37
C TYR A 116 -2.32 5.73 19.63
N LEU A 117 -3.51 6.29 19.53
CA LEU A 117 -4.15 6.99 20.63
C LEU A 117 -4.66 6.05 21.74
N GLU A 118 -5.07 4.84 21.39
CA GLU A 118 -5.55 3.86 22.36
C GLU A 118 -4.47 3.37 23.34
N GLU A 119 -3.19 3.61 23.06
CA GLU A 119 -2.08 3.27 23.96
C GLU A 119 -1.92 4.26 25.12
N ASN A 120 -2.56 5.39 25.01
CA ASN A 120 -2.52 6.43 26.03
C ASN A 120 -3.79 6.41 26.86
#